data_b045ea04c713463c78ca841b142733f8
#
_entry.id   b045ea04c713463c78ca841b142733f8
#
_cell.length_a   1.000
_cell.length_b   1.000
_cell.length_c   1.000
_cell.angle_alpha   90.00
_cell.angle_beta   90.00
_cell.angle_gamma   90.00
#
_symmetry.space_group_name_H-M   'P 1'
#
loop_
_entity.id
_entity.type
_entity.pdbx_description
1 polymer ?
#
loop_
_entity_poly.entity_id
_entity_poly.type
_entity_poly.pdbx_seq_one_letter_code
_entity_poly.pdbx_strand_id
1 'polypeptide(L)'
;MARVSTTKAAALEAAAWSGKLASQRRMRELYEAAIQARGDVRTMLDDMRLGARVLLHRISILRGEGVARTITLYNPSKTGTEHQSRVFVRMASMRADDIERFETALVDDPSVTTAVKVTGNHDYRLTTFHRDWRDAAQWARRLRSRAEVAHVEEMHVRHLFGHELPGVVLQGDQTLPR
;
A
#
# COMPACT_ATOMS: atom_id res chain seq x y z
N MET A 1 -3.77 7.72 24.47
CA MET A 1 -2.50 7.76 23.72
C MET A 1 -2.04 6.32 23.47
N ALA A 2 -2.31 5.76 22.32
CA ALA A 2 -1.97 4.38 21.97
C ALA A 2 -0.71 4.37 21.07
N ARG A 3 0.41 4.01 21.67
CA ARG A 3 1.66 3.64 20.98
C ARG A 3 1.50 2.24 20.39
N VAL A 4 0.86 2.05 19.26
CA VAL A 4 0.64 0.69 18.72
C VAL A 4 1.35 0.43 17.39
N SER A 5 1.82 1.43 16.66
CA SER A 5 2.27 1.21 15.28
C SER A 5 3.77 0.87 15.15
N THR A 6 4.63 1.53 15.90
CA THR A 6 6.09 1.39 15.71
C THR A 6 6.65 0.10 16.30
N THR A 7 6.06 -0.38 17.40
CA THR A 7 6.53 -1.57 18.09
C THR A 7 6.22 -2.86 17.32
N LYS A 8 5.10 -2.90 16.57
CA LYS A 8 4.67 -4.09 15.84
C LYS A 8 5.42 -4.27 14.52
N ALA A 9 5.74 -3.17 13.82
CA ALA A 9 6.60 -3.21 12.64
C ALA A 9 8.03 -3.57 13.02
N ALA A 10 8.59 -2.96 14.06
CA ALA A 10 9.91 -3.29 14.59
C ALA A 10 9.96 -4.72 15.18
N ALA A 11 8.90 -5.21 15.81
CA ALA A 11 8.81 -6.57 16.29
C ALA A 11 8.67 -7.59 15.15
N LEU A 12 7.96 -7.25 14.07
CA LEU A 12 7.89 -8.06 12.84
C LEU A 12 9.23 -8.07 12.10
N GLU A 13 9.91 -6.93 12.00
CA GLU A 13 11.29 -6.87 11.50
C GLU A 13 12.24 -7.66 12.39
N ALA A 14 12.21 -7.48 13.70
CA ALA A 14 13.04 -8.21 14.64
C ALA A 14 12.71 -9.71 14.64
N ALA A 15 11.45 -10.10 14.56
CA ALA A 15 11.04 -11.50 14.45
C ALA A 15 11.38 -12.10 13.08
N ALA A 16 11.23 -11.37 12.00
CA ALA A 16 11.65 -11.78 10.66
C ALA A 16 13.17 -11.99 10.58
N TRP A 17 13.95 -11.21 11.31
CA TRP A 17 15.41 -11.28 11.29
C TRP A 17 16.03 -12.04 12.46
N SER A 18 15.32 -12.24 13.57
CA SER A 18 15.81 -13.02 14.72
C SER A 18 15.37 -14.49 14.72
N GLY A 19 14.40 -14.87 13.90
CA GLY A 19 13.90 -16.23 13.77
C GLY A 19 14.64 -17.09 12.74
N LYS A 20 13.97 -18.11 12.22
CA LYS A 20 14.48 -19.01 11.17
C LYS A 20 15.00 -18.29 9.92
N LEU A 21 14.42 -17.15 9.56
CA LEU A 21 14.83 -16.36 8.39
C LEU A 21 16.15 -15.62 8.63
N ALA A 22 16.36 -15.04 9.80
CA ALA A 22 17.58 -14.31 10.12
C ALA A 22 18.83 -15.22 10.12
N SER A 23 18.67 -16.48 10.49
CA SER A 23 19.73 -17.48 10.42
C SER A 23 19.98 -18.03 9.01
N GLN A 24 19.08 -17.76 8.07
CA GLN A 24 19.18 -18.22 6.69
C GLN A 24 19.75 -17.12 5.78
N ARG A 25 21.07 -17.03 5.71
CA ARG A 25 21.80 -16.11 4.83
C ARG A 25 21.19 -15.98 3.41
N ARG A 26 20.74 -17.10 2.82
CA ARG A 26 20.14 -17.15 1.48
C ARG A 26 18.80 -16.42 1.39
N MET A 27 18.02 -16.36 2.48
CA MET A 27 16.74 -15.66 2.50
C MET A 27 16.94 -14.16 2.63
N ARG A 28 17.96 -13.76 3.37
CA ARG A 28 18.37 -12.35 3.46
C ARG A 28 18.87 -11.83 2.12
N GLU A 29 19.73 -12.59 1.44
CA GLU A 29 20.22 -12.28 0.09
C GLU A 29 19.05 -12.10 -0.90
N LEU A 30 18.01 -12.95 -0.81
CA LEU A 30 16.81 -12.84 -1.63
C LEU A 30 16.02 -11.54 -1.34
N TYR A 31 15.85 -11.20 -0.07
CA TYR A 31 15.15 -9.99 0.34
C TYR A 31 15.89 -8.73 -0.16
N GLU A 32 17.21 -8.70 0.03
CA GLU A 32 18.06 -7.60 -0.45
C GLU A 32 17.99 -7.50 -1.99
N ALA A 33 18.05 -8.62 -2.70
CA ALA A 33 17.89 -8.65 -4.16
C ALA A 33 16.51 -8.17 -4.61
N ALA A 34 15.44 -8.53 -3.89
CA ALA A 34 14.09 -8.09 -4.21
C ALA A 34 13.93 -6.57 -4.07
N ILE A 35 14.53 -5.97 -3.05
CA ILE A 35 14.55 -4.51 -2.86
C ILE A 35 15.32 -3.85 -4.00
N GLN A 36 16.52 -4.34 -4.32
CA GLN A 36 17.37 -3.81 -5.38
C GLN A 36 16.69 -3.88 -6.75
N ALA A 37 16.11 -5.02 -7.08
CA ALA A 37 15.36 -5.26 -8.32
C ALA A 37 13.97 -4.61 -8.33
N ARG A 38 13.56 -3.92 -7.26
CA ARG A 38 12.21 -3.35 -7.08
C ARG A 38 11.09 -4.39 -7.32
N GLY A 39 11.34 -5.63 -6.96
CA GLY A 39 10.41 -6.75 -7.14
C GLY A 39 10.35 -7.31 -8.56
N ASP A 40 11.17 -6.84 -9.49
CA ASP A 40 11.26 -7.44 -10.83
C ASP A 40 11.92 -8.81 -10.79
N VAL A 41 11.11 -9.85 -11.02
CA VAL A 41 11.53 -11.25 -10.94
C VAL A 41 12.62 -11.59 -11.96
N ARG A 42 12.60 -10.97 -13.14
CA ARG A 42 13.58 -11.25 -14.18
C ARG A 42 14.97 -10.74 -13.77
N THR A 43 15.04 -9.51 -13.31
CA THR A 43 16.26 -8.92 -12.75
C THR A 43 16.79 -9.76 -11.58
N MET A 44 15.91 -10.20 -10.68
CA MET A 44 16.29 -11.06 -9.55
C MET A 44 16.88 -12.40 -10.01
N LEU A 45 16.32 -13.02 -11.05
CA LEU A 45 16.84 -14.29 -11.59
C LEU A 45 18.25 -14.12 -12.15
N ASP A 46 18.48 -13.04 -12.90
CA ASP A 46 19.76 -12.74 -13.54
C ASP A 46 20.84 -12.41 -12.47
N ASP A 47 20.52 -11.53 -11.53
CA ASP A 47 21.44 -11.09 -10.48
C ASP A 47 21.83 -12.23 -9.52
N MET A 48 20.85 -13.04 -9.12
CA MET A 48 21.08 -14.14 -8.18
C MET A 48 21.54 -15.43 -8.86
N ARG A 49 21.57 -15.51 -10.16
CA ARG A 49 21.87 -16.72 -10.96
C ARG A 49 21.06 -17.94 -10.51
N LEU A 50 19.78 -17.74 -10.18
CA LEU A 50 18.87 -18.78 -9.70
C LEU A 50 17.94 -19.23 -10.80
N GLY A 51 17.59 -20.51 -10.78
CA GLY A 51 16.48 -20.99 -11.59
C GLY A 51 15.12 -20.46 -11.08
N ALA A 52 14.19 -20.17 -11.99
CA ALA A 52 12.87 -19.59 -11.66
C ALA A 52 12.12 -20.38 -10.58
N ARG A 53 12.18 -21.73 -10.62
CA ARG A 53 11.54 -22.59 -9.62
C ARG A 53 12.09 -22.35 -8.21
N VAL A 54 13.40 -22.17 -8.08
CA VAL A 54 14.07 -21.95 -6.78
C VAL A 54 13.70 -20.57 -6.24
N LEU A 55 13.69 -19.56 -7.11
CA LEU A 55 13.30 -18.19 -6.72
C LEU A 55 11.85 -18.15 -6.25
N LEU A 56 10.92 -18.71 -7.04
CA LEU A 56 9.49 -18.74 -6.69
C LEU A 56 9.24 -19.50 -5.38
N HIS A 57 9.93 -20.61 -5.16
CA HIS A 57 9.84 -21.34 -3.89
C HIS A 57 10.29 -20.48 -2.70
N ARG A 58 11.41 -19.75 -2.83
CA ARG A 58 11.90 -18.85 -1.76
C ARG A 58 10.94 -17.67 -1.52
N ILE A 59 10.38 -17.07 -2.58
CA ILE A 59 9.35 -16.03 -2.46
C ILE A 59 8.12 -16.58 -1.72
N SER A 60 7.71 -17.82 -2.02
CA SER A 60 6.59 -18.48 -1.33
C SER A 60 6.86 -18.63 0.18
N ILE A 61 8.09 -18.95 0.58
CA ILE A 61 8.46 -19.00 2.01
C ILE A 61 8.33 -17.61 2.64
N LEU A 62 8.89 -16.56 2.01
CA LEU A 62 8.78 -15.18 2.52
C LEU A 62 7.32 -14.72 2.65
N ARG A 63 6.45 -15.15 1.72
CA ARG A 63 5.01 -14.88 1.81
C ARG A 63 4.36 -15.60 2.99
N GLY A 64 4.68 -16.88 3.15
CA GLY A 64 4.18 -17.68 4.28
C GLY A 64 4.58 -17.13 5.65
N GLU A 65 5.76 -16.52 5.74
CA GLU A 65 6.26 -15.86 6.95
C GLU A 65 5.77 -14.41 7.11
N GLY A 66 4.95 -13.90 6.18
CA GLY A 66 4.45 -12.53 6.21
C GLY A 66 5.48 -11.43 5.90
N VAL A 67 6.69 -11.81 5.47
CA VAL A 67 7.78 -10.88 5.14
C VAL A 67 7.56 -10.23 3.78
N ALA A 68 6.94 -10.96 2.84
CA ALA A 68 6.66 -10.48 1.49
C ALA A 68 5.19 -10.64 1.14
N ARG A 69 4.70 -9.79 0.23
CA ARG A 69 3.38 -9.89 -0.37
C ARG A 69 3.49 -9.76 -1.89
N THR A 70 2.70 -10.52 -2.62
CA THR A 70 2.55 -10.34 -4.06
C THR A 70 1.40 -9.38 -4.33
N ILE A 71 1.65 -8.37 -5.13
CA ILE A 71 0.61 -7.44 -5.61
C ILE A 71 0.61 -7.46 -7.14
N THR A 72 -0.56 -7.28 -7.73
CA THR A 72 -0.69 -7.06 -9.16
C THR A 72 -0.78 -5.58 -9.43
N LEU A 73 0.15 -5.06 -10.22
CA LEU A 73 0.11 -3.68 -10.70
C LEU A 73 -0.51 -3.67 -12.09
N TYR A 74 -1.34 -2.68 -12.37
CA TYR A 74 -1.91 -2.48 -13.68
C TYR A 74 -1.57 -1.09 -14.23
N ASN A 75 -1.60 -0.95 -15.54
CA ASN A 75 -1.35 0.33 -16.20
C ASN A 75 -2.65 1.15 -16.25
N PRO A 76 -2.75 2.26 -15.53
CA PRO A 76 -3.97 3.08 -15.46
C PRO A 76 -4.45 3.57 -16.82
N SER A 77 -3.51 3.94 -17.71
CA SER A 77 -3.85 4.42 -19.07
C SER A 77 -4.49 3.34 -19.94
N LYS A 78 -4.31 2.04 -19.58
CA LYS A 78 -4.95 0.92 -20.27
C LYS A 78 -6.28 0.52 -19.66
N THR A 79 -6.54 0.92 -18.43
CA THR A 79 -7.78 0.65 -17.71
C THR A 79 -8.74 1.83 -17.69
N GLY A 80 -8.36 2.96 -18.31
CA GLY A 80 -9.18 4.17 -18.35
C GLY A 80 -9.29 4.89 -17.00
N THR A 81 -8.32 4.70 -16.11
CA THR A 81 -8.26 5.35 -14.79
C THR A 81 -6.95 6.10 -14.61
N GLU A 82 -6.56 6.88 -15.61
CA GLU A 82 -5.25 7.54 -15.67
C GLU A 82 -5.13 8.80 -14.82
N HIS A 83 -6.25 9.33 -14.32
CA HIS A 83 -6.23 10.54 -13.50
C HIS A 83 -5.95 10.18 -12.04
N GLN A 84 -4.74 10.46 -11.58
CA GLN A 84 -4.34 10.24 -10.20
C GLN A 84 -4.48 11.51 -9.37
N SER A 85 -5.05 11.38 -8.16
CA SER A 85 -5.06 12.45 -7.15
C SER A 85 -4.40 11.98 -5.85
N ARG A 86 -3.74 12.93 -5.17
CA ARG A 86 -3.36 12.85 -3.76
C ARG A 86 -4.36 13.67 -2.97
N VAL A 87 -5.00 13.04 -2.01
CA VAL A 87 -6.04 13.69 -1.22
C VAL A 87 -5.64 13.65 0.24
N PHE A 88 -5.62 14.83 0.85
CA PHE A 88 -5.34 14.99 2.27
C PHE A 88 -6.65 15.32 2.97
N VAL A 89 -6.92 14.59 4.05
CA VAL A 89 -8.17 14.70 4.80
C VAL A 89 -7.87 15.08 6.23
N ARG A 90 -8.62 16.06 6.73
CA ARG A 90 -8.70 16.37 8.15
C ARG A 90 -10.09 15.98 8.67
N MET A 91 -10.10 15.21 9.74
CA MET A 91 -11.32 14.75 10.38
C MET A 91 -11.99 15.89 11.17
N ALA A 92 -13.30 15.89 11.22
CA ALA A 92 -14.07 16.79 12.08
C ALA A 92 -14.11 16.27 13.52
N SER A 93 -13.94 14.96 13.69
CA SER A 93 -13.99 14.28 14.99
C SER A 93 -13.01 13.11 14.99
N MET A 94 -12.33 12.92 16.11
CA MET A 94 -11.42 11.78 16.33
C MET A 94 -12.07 10.69 17.22
N ARG A 95 -13.41 10.65 17.29
CA ARG A 95 -14.12 9.59 17.99
C ARG A 95 -13.93 8.26 17.25
N ALA A 96 -13.83 7.18 18.01
CA ALA A 96 -13.59 5.85 17.45
C ALA A 96 -14.61 5.46 16.38
N ASP A 97 -15.89 5.71 16.65
CA ASP A 97 -16.99 5.39 15.73
C ASP A 97 -16.91 6.17 14.40
N ASP A 98 -16.46 7.43 14.45
CA ASP A 98 -16.30 8.28 13.25
C ASP A 98 -15.11 7.80 12.42
N ILE A 99 -14.02 7.45 13.07
CA ILE A 99 -12.82 6.89 12.45
C ILE A 99 -13.16 5.56 11.77
N GLU A 100 -13.83 4.65 12.48
CA GLU A 100 -14.20 3.32 11.96
C GLU A 100 -15.10 3.44 10.72
N ARG A 101 -16.13 4.29 10.78
CA ARG A 101 -17.00 4.54 9.61
C ARG A 101 -16.24 5.10 8.42
N PHE A 102 -15.35 6.05 8.68
CA PHE A 102 -14.53 6.65 7.63
C PHE A 102 -13.58 5.63 7.00
N GLU A 103 -12.84 4.88 7.82
CA GLU A 103 -11.89 3.87 7.35
C GLU A 103 -12.59 2.73 6.58
N THR A 104 -13.74 2.26 7.06
CA THR A 104 -14.54 1.25 6.36
C THR A 104 -14.95 1.76 4.99
N ALA A 105 -15.45 2.99 4.90
CA ALA A 105 -15.85 3.56 3.63
C ALA A 105 -14.68 3.76 2.64
N LEU A 106 -13.46 4.00 3.13
CA LEU A 106 -12.27 4.07 2.28
C LEU A 106 -11.85 2.69 1.75
N VAL A 107 -12.00 1.64 2.56
CA VAL A 107 -11.71 0.26 2.14
C VAL A 107 -12.66 -0.20 1.04
N ASP A 108 -13.92 0.19 1.14
CA ASP A 108 -14.97 -0.19 0.19
C ASP A 108 -14.96 0.64 -1.10
N ASP A 109 -14.20 1.74 -1.15
CA ASP A 109 -14.15 2.62 -2.32
C ASP A 109 -13.09 2.15 -3.33
N PRO A 110 -13.51 1.67 -4.52
CA PRO A 110 -12.58 1.16 -5.53
C PRO A 110 -11.67 2.23 -6.14
N SER A 111 -12.00 3.51 -5.97
CA SER A 111 -11.15 4.61 -6.42
C SER A 111 -9.94 4.82 -5.51
N VAL A 112 -10.01 4.35 -4.25
CA VAL A 112 -8.95 4.51 -3.26
C VAL A 112 -7.99 3.32 -3.34
N THR A 113 -6.77 3.56 -3.77
CA THR A 113 -5.74 2.51 -3.85
C THR A 113 -4.84 2.47 -2.62
N THR A 114 -4.72 3.59 -1.93
CA THR A 114 -3.92 3.68 -0.71
C THR A 114 -4.54 4.69 0.24
N ALA A 115 -4.67 4.30 1.49
CA ALA A 115 -5.02 5.20 2.59
C ALA A 115 -4.00 5.02 3.71
N VAL A 116 -3.42 6.11 4.18
CA VAL A 116 -2.46 6.12 5.29
C VAL A 116 -2.81 7.21 6.29
N LYS A 117 -2.70 6.90 7.57
CA LYS A 117 -2.76 7.91 8.62
C LYS A 117 -1.47 8.72 8.61
N VAL A 118 -1.61 10.03 8.75
CA VAL A 118 -0.48 10.95 8.78
C VAL A 118 -0.54 11.82 10.04
N THR A 119 0.54 12.48 10.36
CA THR A 119 0.62 13.45 11.46
C THR A 119 0.83 14.84 10.89
N GLY A 120 0.38 15.88 11.61
CA GLY A 120 0.50 17.27 11.19
C GLY A 120 -0.87 17.90 10.94
N ASN A 121 -1.00 18.65 9.86
CA ASN A 121 -2.23 19.40 9.54
C ASN A 121 -3.37 18.53 9.01
N HIS A 122 -3.11 17.29 8.68
CA HIS A 122 -4.06 16.33 8.15
C HIS A 122 -3.96 15.01 8.92
N ASP A 123 -5.05 14.23 8.91
CA ASP A 123 -5.15 12.94 9.59
C ASP A 123 -4.95 11.77 8.62
N TYR A 124 -5.33 11.95 7.35
CA TYR A 124 -5.18 10.93 6.31
C TYR A 124 -4.59 11.50 5.03
N ARG A 125 -3.79 10.67 4.36
CA ARG A 125 -3.38 10.85 2.98
C ARG A 125 -3.90 9.68 2.15
N LEU A 126 -4.65 9.99 1.10
CA LEU A 126 -5.20 9.01 0.18
C LEU A 126 -4.51 9.13 -1.18
N THR A 127 -4.40 8.01 -1.88
CA THR A 127 -4.07 7.98 -3.30
C THR A 127 -5.28 7.41 -4.02
N THR A 128 -5.79 8.15 -4.98
CA THR A 128 -6.99 7.78 -5.74
C THR A 128 -6.73 7.81 -7.23
N PHE A 129 -7.48 6.98 -7.97
CA PHE A 129 -7.45 6.93 -9.41
C PHE A 129 -8.86 7.06 -9.98
N HIS A 130 -9.01 7.91 -10.98
CA HIS A 130 -10.27 8.26 -11.61
C HIS A 130 -10.13 8.24 -13.14
N ARG A 131 -11.25 8.22 -13.85
CA ARG A 131 -11.25 8.27 -15.31
C ARG A 131 -10.71 9.60 -15.83
N ASP A 132 -11.16 10.68 -15.20
CA ASP A 132 -10.80 12.05 -15.57
C ASP A 132 -10.89 12.98 -14.35
N TRP A 133 -10.55 14.26 -14.54
CA TRP A 133 -10.60 15.28 -13.50
C TRP A 133 -12.02 15.58 -13.00
N ARG A 134 -13.06 15.36 -13.82
CA ARG A 134 -14.47 15.59 -13.43
C ARG A 134 -14.93 14.50 -12.48
N ASP A 135 -14.55 13.27 -12.76
CA ASP A 135 -14.79 12.11 -11.89
C ASP A 135 -14.09 12.31 -10.54
N ALA A 136 -12.82 12.74 -10.55
CA ALA A 136 -12.07 13.08 -9.35
C ALA A 136 -12.75 14.18 -8.53
N ALA A 137 -13.13 15.29 -9.19
CA ALA A 137 -13.79 16.40 -8.51
C ALA A 137 -15.17 16.02 -7.93
N GLN A 138 -15.91 15.12 -8.59
CA GLN A 138 -17.16 14.60 -8.07
C GLN A 138 -16.93 13.71 -6.85
N TRP A 139 -15.93 12.86 -6.91
CA TRP A 139 -15.52 12.01 -5.81
C TRP A 139 -15.10 12.86 -4.60
N ALA A 140 -14.24 13.85 -4.80
CA ALA A 140 -13.79 14.76 -3.73
C ALA A 140 -14.95 15.55 -3.10
N ARG A 141 -15.98 15.94 -3.90
CA ARG A 141 -17.20 16.56 -3.35
C ARG A 141 -17.96 15.61 -2.43
N ARG A 142 -18.14 14.33 -2.84
CA ARG A 142 -18.77 13.32 -1.97
C ARG A 142 -17.99 13.14 -0.68
N LEU A 143 -16.66 13.11 -0.75
CA LEU A 143 -15.81 12.99 0.44
C LEU A 143 -15.98 14.20 1.38
N ARG A 144 -16.00 15.43 0.83
CA ARG A 144 -16.22 16.66 1.62
C ARG A 144 -17.60 16.74 2.27
N SER A 145 -18.60 16.09 1.72
CA SER A 145 -19.98 16.11 2.26
C SER A 145 -20.19 15.15 3.44
N ARG A 146 -19.19 14.35 3.79
CA ARG A 146 -19.29 13.43 4.91
C ARG A 146 -19.21 14.18 6.24
N ALA A 147 -20.05 13.80 7.18
CA ALA A 147 -20.13 14.47 8.49
C ALA A 147 -18.84 14.38 9.31
N GLU A 148 -18.11 13.29 9.16
CA GLU A 148 -16.85 13.04 9.85
C GLU A 148 -15.64 13.78 9.25
N VAL A 149 -15.81 14.47 8.11
CA VAL A 149 -14.74 15.16 7.39
C VAL A 149 -14.84 16.68 7.60
N ALA A 150 -13.78 17.30 8.13
CA ALA A 150 -13.70 18.75 8.31
C ALA A 150 -13.13 19.46 7.08
N HIS A 151 -12.12 18.85 6.44
CA HIS A 151 -11.44 19.47 5.33
C HIS A 151 -10.83 18.44 4.40
N VAL A 152 -10.85 18.75 3.10
CA VAL A 152 -10.22 17.94 2.06
C VAL A 152 -9.40 18.84 1.15
N GLU A 153 -8.13 18.56 1.05
CA GLU A 153 -7.21 19.13 0.08
C GLU A 153 -6.91 18.09 -1.00
N GLU A 154 -7.05 18.47 -2.27
CA GLU A 154 -6.83 17.59 -3.41
C GLU A 154 -5.71 18.13 -4.27
N MET A 155 -4.74 17.25 -4.58
CA MET A 155 -3.65 17.54 -5.50
C MET A 155 -3.73 16.57 -6.68
N HIS A 156 -3.80 17.11 -7.88
CA HIS A 156 -3.71 16.29 -9.10
C HIS A 156 -2.24 15.95 -9.38
N VAL A 157 -1.99 14.67 -9.60
CA VAL A 157 -0.64 14.16 -9.81
C VAL A 157 -0.37 13.99 -11.30
N ARG A 158 0.73 14.58 -11.76
CA ARG A 158 1.31 14.29 -13.07
C ARG A 158 2.69 13.69 -12.90
N HIS A 159 2.82 12.43 -13.26
CA HIS A 159 4.12 11.77 -13.22
C HIS A 159 5.01 12.29 -14.35
N LEU A 160 6.23 12.68 -14.01
CA LEU A 160 7.28 13.03 -14.99
C LEU A 160 8.21 11.83 -15.20
N PHE A 161 8.49 11.10 -14.13
CA PHE A 161 9.28 9.87 -14.16
C PHE A 161 9.01 9.08 -12.86
N GLY A 162 9.37 7.79 -12.87
CA GLY A 162 9.09 6.89 -11.73
C GLY A 162 7.76 6.14 -11.89
N HIS A 163 7.49 5.25 -10.95
CA HIS A 163 6.30 4.41 -11.00
C HIS A 163 5.57 4.43 -9.65
N GLU A 164 4.41 5.08 -9.61
CA GLU A 164 3.37 4.81 -8.63
C GLU A 164 2.20 4.17 -9.38
N LEU A 165 2.23 2.87 -9.51
CA LEU A 165 1.15 2.14 -10.17
C LEU A 165 0.11 1.71 -9.14
N PRO A 166 -1.18 1.77 -9.47
CA PRO A 166 -2.21 1.20 -8.62
C PRO A 166 -2.02 -0.31 -8.52
N GLY A 167 -2.08 -0.81 -7.30
CA GLY A 167 -2.00 -2.24 -7.00
C GLY A 167 -3.35 -2.79 -6.57
N VAL A 168 -3.70 -3.96 -7.05
CA VAL A 168 -4.85 -4.72 -6.59
C VAL A 168 -4.35 -5.85 -5.70
N VAL A 169 -4.80 -5.87 -4.45
CA VAL A 169 -4.61 -7.03 -3.58
C VAL A 169 -5.64 -8.07 -4.00
N LEU A 170 -5.19 -9.18 -4.56
CA LEU A 170 -6.10 -10.27 -4.90
C LEU A 170 -6.71 -10.81 -3.60
N GLN A 171 -8.06 -10.87 -3.56
CA GLN A 171 -8.81 -11.47 -2.45
C GLN A 171 -8.36 -12.93 -2.28
N GLY A 172 -7.81 -13.23 -1.15
CA GLY A 172 -7.21 -14.52 -0.76
C GLY A 172 -6.11 -14.35 0.27
N ASP A 173 -5.57 -13.15 0.39
CA ASP A 173 -4.49 -12.81 1.32
C ASP A 173 -5.01 -11.87 2.44
N GLN A 174 -6.29 -12.02 2.83
CA GLN A 174 -6.93 -11.24 3.89
C GLN A 174 -6.50 -11.67 5.30
N THR A 175 -5.26 -12.03 5.48
CA THR A 175 -4.68 -12.17 6.82
C THR A 175 -3.77 -10.98 7.13
N LEU A 176 -4.34 -9.76 7.11
CA LEU A 176 -3.76 -8.70 7.91
C LEU A 176 -4.24 -8.93 9.35
N PRO A 177 -3.35 -9.15 10.31
CA PRO A 177 -3.74 -9.08 11.71
C PRO A 177 -4.19 -7.65 11.98
N ARG A 178 -5.42 -7.53 12.51
CA ARG A 178 -6.00 -6.30 13.04
C ARG A 178 -5.13 -5.68 14.13
#